data_27a3b932dde6ef3b2d41039cb9ee293e
#
_entry.id   27a3b932dde6ef3b2d41039cb9ee293e
#
_cell.length_a   1.000
_cell.length_b   1.000
_cell.length_c   1.000
_cell.angle_alpha   90.00
_cell.angle_beta   90.00
_cell.angle_gamma   90.00
#
_symmetry.space_group_name_H-M   'P 1'
#
loop_
_entity.id
_entity.type
_entity.pdbx_description
1 polymer ?
#
loop_
_entity_poly.entity_id
_entity_poly.type
_entity_poly.pdbx_seq_one_letter_code
_entity_poly.pdbx_strand_id
1 'polypeptide(L)'
;TADERVRLALSMTIDRRLMAEKILGTGEKPAWHFTPDVTAGFTPQPSQMESMSQAELNAQAKALLQAAGYGPGRPLKLTLLYNTSENHQKIAIAVASMWKKNLGVDVKLQNQEWKTYIDSRNTGNFDVIRASWVGDYNEPSTFLSLLTSTHSGNISRFNDPAYDKIINQATLETTEKARNADYNKAEKILAEKAPIAPIYQYTNGRLIKPWVKGYPITNPEDVAYSRTMYIEKH
;
A
#
# COMPACT_ATOMS: atom_id res chain seq x y z
N THR A 1 -6.23 5.55 13.11
CA THR A 1 -7.39 6.45 13.29
C THR A 1 -8.70 5.66 13.10
N ALA A 2 -9.67 5.81 14.03
CA ALA A 2 -10.95 5.10 13.96
C ALA A 2 -11.90 5.68 12.90
N ASP A 3 -11.89 6.99 12.70
CA ASP A 3 -12.77 7.69 11.76
C ASP A 3 -12.35 7.46 10.30
N GLU A 4 -13.26 6.90 9.51
CA GLU A 4 -13.06 6.61 8.08
C GLU A 4 -12.78 7.88 7.28
N ARG A 5 -13.45 8.99 7.58
CA ARG A 5 -13.27 10.28 6.91
C ARG A 5 -11.83 10.79 7.07
N VAL A 6 -11.24 10.56 8.24
CA VAL A 6 -9.83 10.92 8.53
C VAL A 6 -8.90 10.03 7.71
N ARG A 7 -9.12 8.72 7.67
CA ARG A 7 -8.29 7.81 6.88
C ARG A 7 -8.34 8.11 5.39
N LEU A 8 -9.54 8.35 4.85
CA LEU A 8 -9.71 8.76 3.46
C LEU A 8 -9.01 10.08 3.16
N ALA A 9 -9.16 11.10 4.01
CA ALA A 9 -8.51 12.39 3.83
C ALA A 9 -6.98 12.26 3.79
N LEU A 10 -6.41 11.48 4.71
CA LEU A 10 -4.98 11.20 4.74
C LEU A 10 -4.53 10.45 3.47
N SER A 11 -5.27 9.43 3.02
CA SER A 11 -4.96 8.67 1.82
C SER A 11 -5.02 9.52 0.55
N MET A 12 -6.08 10.31 0.36
CA MET A 12 -6.29 11.17 -0.82
C MET A 12 -5.19 12.22 -0.99
N THR A 13 -4.63 12.69 0.12
CA THR A 13 -3.63 13.78 0.10
C THR A 13 -2.23 13.29 -0.26
N ILE A 14 -2.00 11.98 -0.29
CA ILE A 14 -0.72 11.42 -0.75
C ILE A 14 -0.67 11.45 -2.27
N ASP A 15 0.18 12.30 -2.83
CA ASP A 15 0.44 12.34 -4.27
C ASP A 15 1.32 11.15 -4.67
N ARG A 16 0.65 10.10 -5.12
CA ARG A 16 1.26 8.82 -5.48
C ARG A 16 2.19 8.91 -6.68
N ARG A 17 1.83 9.76 -7.66
CA ARG A 17 2.67 9.98 -8.85
C ARG A 17 3.94 10.72 -8.49
N LEU A 18 3.83 11.81 -7.73
CA LEU A 18 4.99 12.53 -7.22
C LEU A 18 5.88 11.62 -6.36
N MET A 19 5.29 10.77 -5.53
CA MET A 19 6.02 9.83 -4.68
C MET A 19 6.84 8.84 -5.52
N ALA A 20 6.20 8.17 -6.48
CA ALA A 20 6.84 7.15 -7.30
C ALA A 20 7.86 7.74 -8.28
N GLU A 21 7.49 8.82 -9.01
CA GLU A 21 8.28 9.32 -10.13
C GLU A 21 9.39 10.28 -9.72
N LYS A 22 9.21 11.05 -8.63
CA LYS A 22 10.14 12.12 -8.26
C LYS A 22 10.86 11.89 -6.93
N ILE A 23 10.17 11.33 -5.93
CA ILE A 23 10.75 11.14 -4.59
C ILE A 23 11.55 9.84 -4.53
N LEU A 24 11.01 8.75 -5.04
CA LEU A 24 11.71 7.47 -5.19
C LEU A 24 12.50 7.42 -6.50
N GLY A 25 11.82 7.49 -7.64
CA GLY A 25 12.45 7.69 -8.95
C GLY A 25 13.29 6.51 -9.46
N THR A 26 13.10 5.30 -8.93
CA THR A 26 13.85 4.10 -9.32
C THR A 26 13.02 3.09 -10.11
N GLY A 27 11.83 3.53 -10.61
CA GLY A 27 10.96 2.75 -11.47
C GLY A 27 9.70 2.26 -10.78
N GLU A 28 9.47 2.69 -9.55
CA GLU A 28 8.24 2.39 -8.81
C GLU A 28 7.01 2.90 -9.57
N LYS A 29 5.90 2.16 -9.48
CA LYS A 29 4.61 2.56 -10.04
C LYS A 29 3.70 3.10 -8.93
N PRO A 30 2.93 4.17 -9.18
CA PRO A 30 1.86 4.58 -8.26
C PRO A 30 0.90 3.43 -7.99
N ALA A 31 0.46 3.25 -6.75
CA ALA A 31 -0.49 2.19 -6.39
C ALA A 31 -1.82 2.79 -5.94
N TRP A 32 -2.90 2.37 -6.60
CA TRP A 32 -4.28 2.73 -6.28
C TRP A 32 -5.06 1.57 -5.68
N HIS A 33 -4.49 0.36 -5.78
CA HIS A 33 -4.98 -0.90 -5.23
C HIS A 33 -3.92 -1.49 -4.31
N PHE A 34 -4.33 -2.33 -3.39
CA PHE A 34 -3.39 -3.06 -2.54
C PHE A 34 -2.72 -4.19 -3.31
N THR A 35 -3.49 -4.90 -4.13
CA THR A 35 -2.98 -5.93 -5.03
C THR A 35 -2.24 -5.29 -6.21
N PRO A 36 -0.96 -5.61 -6.45
CA PRO A 36 -0.24 -5.12 -7.62
C PRO A 36 -0.87 -5.60 -8.95
N ASP A 37 -0.82 -4.75 -9.97
CA ASP A 37 -1.38 -5.02 -11.30
C ASP A 37 -0.69 -6.17 -12.05
N VAL A 38 0.54 -6.53 -11.64
CA VAL A 38 1.31 -7.65 -12.21
C VAL A 38 0.93 -9.01 -11.63
N THR A 39 0.03 -9.04 -10.63
CA THR A 39 -0.39 -10.28 -9.95
C THR A 39 -1.25 -11.12 -10.89
N ALA A 40 -0.92 -12.41 -11.04
CA ALA A 40 -1.66 -13.31 -11.91
C ALA A 40 -3.14 -13.42 -11.47
N GLY A 41 -4.05 -13.47 -12.44
CA GLY A 41 -5.49 -13.52 -12.16
C GLY A 41 -6.11 -12.23 -11.65
N PHE A 42 -5.36 -11.11 -11.62
CA PHE A 42 -5.86 -9.81 -11.22
C PHE A 42 -5.88 -8.82 -12.38
N THR A 43 -7.07 -8.31 -12.68
CA THR A 43 -7.26 -7.18 -13.59
C THR A 43 -8.00 -6.10 -12.81
N PRO A 44 -7.28 -5.05 -12.34
CA PRO A 44 -7.89 -4.04 -11.49
C PRO A 44 -8.95 -3.23 -12.24
N GLN A 45 -10.05 -2.92 -11.57
CA GLN A 45 -10.96 -1.88 -12.02
C GLN A 45 -10.37 -0.51 -11.66
N PRO A 46 -10.44 0.49 -12.54
CA PRO A 46 -9.91 1.83 -12.26
C PRO A 46 -10.44 2.38 -10.94
N SER A 47 -9.53 2.87 -10.09
CA SER A 47 -9.91 3.57 -8.88
C SER A 47 -10.48 4.95 -9.20
N GLN A 48 -11.55 5.37 -8.52
CA GLN A 48 -12.09 6.72 -8.67
C GLN A 48 -11.01 7.78 -8.37
N MET A 49 -10.17 7.56 -7.36
CA MET A 49 -9.08 8.48 -7.00
C MET A 49 -8.02 8.60 -8.11
N GLU A 50 -7.81 7.54 -8.88
CA GLU A 50 -6.83 7.52 -9.98
C GLU A 50 -7.20 8.46 -11.12
N SER A 51 -8.50 8.62 -11.39
CA SER A 51 -9.02 9.50 -12.45
C SER A 51 -9.07 10.98 -12.08
N MET A 52 -8.88 11.30 -10.79
CA MET A 52 -8.93 12.66 -10.27
C MET A 52 -7.55 13.32 -10.30
N SER A 53 -7.54 14.64 -10.45
CA SER A 53 -6.33 15.44 -10.22
C SER A 53 -6.00 15.50 -8.73
N GLN A 54 -4.72 15.68 -8.40
CA GLN A 54 -4.30 15.84 -6.99
C GLN A 54 -4.94 17.06 -6.32
N ALA A 55 -5.26 18.11 -7.07
CA ALA A 55 -5.96 19.29 -6.55
C ALA A 55 -7.40 18.94 -6.11
N GLU A 56 -8.13 18.17 -6.90
CA GLU A 56 -9.48 17.70 -6.55
C GLU A 56 -9.44 16.76 -5.34
N LEU A 57 -8.48 15.82 -5.30
CA LEU A 57 -8.29 14.94 -4.16
C LEU A 57 -7.99 15.72 -2.88
N ASN A 58 -7.13 16.73 -2.95
CA ASN A 58 -6.81 17.58 -1.79
C ASN A 58 -8.02 18.39 -1.31
N ALA A 59 -8.86 18.88 -2.23
CA ALA A 59 -10.07 19.61 -1.88
C ALA A 59 -11.10 18.69 -1.17
N GLN A 60 -11.33 17.49 -1.69
CA GLN A 60 -12.20 16.50 -1.04
C GLN A 60 -11.64 16.05 0.31
N ALA A 61 -10.34 15.78 0.39
CA ALA A 61 -9.67 15.40 1.63
C ALA A 61 -9.84 16.47 2.73
N LYS A 62 -9.70 17.74 2.37
CA LYS A 62 -9.92 18.86 3.30
C LYS A 62 -11.36 18.91 3.81
N ALA A 63 -12.35 18.72 2.93
CA ALA A 63 -13.76 18.67 3.31
C ALA A 63 -14.05 17.49 4.26
N LEU A 64 -13.53 16.30 3.98
CA LEU A 64 -13.68 15.12 4.84
C LEU A 64 -13.06 15.34 6.23
N LEU A 65 -11.87 15.94 6.29
CA LEU A 65 -11.19 16.19 7.54
C LEU A 65 -11.94 17.23 8.38
N GLN A 66 -12.49 18.27 7.75
CA GLN A 66 -13.36 19.27 8.39
C GLN A 66 -14.66 18.65 8.91
N ALA A 67 -15.30 17.78 8.12
CA ALA A 67 -16.48 17.03 8.54
C ALA A 67 -16.21 16.10 9.73
N ALA A 68 -14.95 15.65 9.89
CA ALA A 68 -14.50 14.88 11.05
C ALA A 68 -14.14 15.77 12.27
N GLY A 69 -14.30 17.10 12.17
CA GLY A 69 -14.09 18.05 13.26
C GLY A 69 -12.65 18.53 13.41
N TYR A 70 -11.80 18.38 12.38
CA TYR A 70 -10.43 18.86 12.36
C TYR A 70 -10.27 20.04 11.40
N GLY A 71 -9.39 20.98 11.74
CA GLY A 71 -9.11 22.17 10.92
C GLY A 71 -8.16 23.12 11.65
N PRO A 72 -8.04 24.39 11.20
CA PRO A 72 -7.06 25.34 11.77
C PRO A 72 -7.17 25.53 13.28
N GLY A 73 -8.40 25.55 13.83
CA GLY A 73 -8.63 25.69 15.29
C GLY A 73 -8.44 24.39 16.09
N ARG A 74 -8.39 23.24 15.41
CA ARG A 74 -8.21 21.91 16.01
C ARG A 74 -7.46 21.02 15.06
N PRO A 75 -6.14 21.19 14.88
CA PRO A 75 -5.36 20.38 13.98
C PRO A 75 -5.34 18.91 14.41
N LEU A 76 -5.43 18.01 13.44
CA LEU A 76 -5.17 16.59 13.70
C LEU A 76 -3.70 16.41 14.05
N LYS A 77 -3.42 15.69 15.14
CA LYS A 77 -2.06 15.33 15.55
C LYS A 77 -1.92 13.82 15.49
N LEU A 78 -0.84 13.33 14.91
CA LEU A 78 -0.56 11.90 14.82
C LEU A 78 0.94 11.62 14.75
N THR A 79 1.29 10.40 15.09
CA THR A 79 2.64 9.85 14.92
C THR A 79 2.66 8.94 13.70
N LEU A 80 3.62 9.17 12.80
CA LEU A 80 3.91 8.28 11.67
C LEU A 80 5.16 7.44 11.98
N LEU A 81 4.94 6.16 12.25
CA LEU A 81 5.98 5.18 12.53
C LEU A 81 6.55 4.60 11.24
N TYR A 82 7.87 4.50 11.16
CA TYR A 82 8.58 3.79 10.09
C TYR A 82 9.86 3.13 10.61
N ASN A 83 10.29 2.03 9.96
CA ASN A 83 11.54 1.37 10.30
C ASN A 83 12.73 2.07 9.62
N THR A 84 13.89 1.98 10.25
CA THR A 84 15.14 2.59 9.78
C THR A 84 15.49 2.14 8.36
N SER A 85 15.47 3.08 7.43
CA SER A 85 15.86 2.97 6.03
C SER A 85 15.84 4.38 5.43
N GLU A 86 16.81 4.71 4.59
CA GLU A 86 16.85 6.02 3.90
C GLU A 86 15.60 6.25 3.04
N ASN A 87 15.16 5.25 2.29
CA ASN A 87 13.97 5.36 1.46
C ASN A 87 12.69 5.51 2.31
N HIS A 88 12.58 4.78 3.42
CA HIS A 88 11.41 4.89 4.31
C HIS A 88 11.36 6.26 4.98
N GLN A 89 12.50 6.82 5.33
CA GLN A 89 12.60 8.18 5.87
C GLN A 89 12.14 9.22 4.82
N LYS A 90 12.62 9.12 3.57
CA LYS A 90 12.19 10.00 2.47
C LYS A 90 10.68 9.96 2.30
N ILE A 91 10.08 8.75 2.28
CA ILE A 91 8.64 8.56 2.17
C ILE A 91 7.91 9.20 3.35
N ALA A 92 8.35 8.95 4.57
CA ALA A 92 7.71 9.48 5.77
C ALA A 92 7.73 11.02 5.82
N ILE A 93 8.87 11.63 5.45
CA ILE A 93 9.02 13.10 5.35
C ILE A 93 8.09 13.66 4.28
N ALA A 94 8.03 13.03 3.10
CA ALA A 94 7.19 13.49 2.01
C ALA A 94 5.70 13.41 2.38
N VAL A 95 5.24 12.30 2.94
CA VAL A 95 3.85 12.11 3.38
C VAL A 95 3.49 13.13 4.46
N ALA A 96 4.34 13.31 5.48
CA ALA A 96 4.12 14.30 6.53
C ALA A 96 4.03 15.73 5.97
N SER A 97 4.88 16.07 5.00
CA SER A 97 4.86 17.37 4.32
C SER A 97 3.57 17.59 3.53
N MET A 98 3.09 16.57 2.78
CA MET A 98 1.83 16.63 2.05
C MET A 98 0.64 16.83 2.99
N TRP A 99 0.57 16.09 4.09
CA TRP A 99 -0.48 16.21 5.09
C TRP A 99 -0.45 17.57 5.78
N LYS A 100 0.73 18.08 6.15
CA LYS A 100 0.86 19.41 6.74
C LYS A 100 0.43 20.50 5.78
N LYS A 101 0.94 20.47 4.54
CA LYS A 101 0.67 21.50 3.52
C LYS A 101 -0.82 21.57 3.15
N ASN A 102 -1.45 20.42 2.92
CA ASN A 102 -2.78 20.37 2.34
C ASN A 102 -3.90 20.31 3.38
N LEU A 103 -3.65 19.71 4.56
CA LEU A 103 -4.65 19.44 5.59
C LEU A 103 -4.34 20.13 6.93
N GLY A 104 -3.15 20.70 7.12
CA GLY A 104 -2.74 21.27 8.40
C GLY A 104 -2.50 20.22 9.50
N VAL A 105 -2.27 18.97 9.12
CA VAL A 105 -2.00 17.88 10.08
C VAL A 105 -0.62 18.06 10.71
N ASP A 106 -0.54 17.91 12.03
CA ASP A 106 0.71 17.93 12.79
C ASP A 106 1.22 16.49 12.96
N VAL A 107 2.32 16.17 12.26
CA VAL A 107 2.86 14.82 12.19
C VAL A 107 4.18 14.73 12.94
N LYS A 108 4.23 13.86 13.95
CA LYS A 108 5.48 13.44 14.57
C LYS A 108 6.02 12.22 13.85
N LEU A 109 7.20 12.34 13.24
CA LEU A 109 7.90 11.20 12.65
C LEU A 109 8.60 10.39 13.73
N GLN A 110 8.39 9.06 13.71
CA GLN A 110 9.01 8.13 14.64
C GLN A 110 9.77 7.06 13.88
N ASN A 111 11.09 7.11 13.97
CA ASN A 111 11.96 6.07 13.44
C ASN A 111 12.22 5.01 14.49
N GLN A 112 12.20 3.73 14.09
CA GLN A 112 12.58 2.61 14.94
C GLN A 112 13.47 1.64 14.17
N GLU A 113 14.43 1.05 14.88
CA GLU A 113 15.17 -0.11 14.40
C GLU A 113 14.21 -1.28 14.15
N TRP A 114 14.57 -2.19 13.24
CA TRP A 114 13.68 -3.22 12.71
C TRP A 114 12.98 -4.06 13.79
N LYS A 115 13.71 -4.55 14.77
CA LYS A 115 13.14 -5.41 15.84
C LYS A 115 12.11 -4.64 16.68
N THR A 116 12.44 -3.43 17.10
CA THR A 116 11.54 -2.55 17.86
C THR A 116 10.32 -2.15 17.01
N TYR A 117 10.54 -1.89 15.72
CA TYR A 117 9.44 -1.58 14.78
C TYR A 117 8.46 -2.77 14.64
N ILE A 118 8.97 -4.00 14.53
CA ILE A 118 8.12 -5.20 14.46
C ILE A 118 7.30 -5.38 15.73
N ASP A 119 7.89 -5.15 16.90
CA ASP A 119 7.16 -5.20 18.17
C ASP A 119 6.07 -4.14 18.24
N SER A 120 6.39 -2.89 17.93
CA SER A 120 5.40 -1.79 17.86
C SER A 120 4.28 -2.07 16.84
N ARG A 121 4.63 -2.65 15.68
CA ARG A 121 3.66 -3.05 14.65
C ARG A 121 2.70 -4.12 15.16
N ASN A 122 3.21 -5.16 15.79
CA ASN A 122 2.41 -6.31 16.24
C ASN A 122 1.52 -5.94 17.45
N THR A 123 2.02 -5.08 18.34
CA THR A 123 1.26 -4.58 19.49
C THR A 123 0.28 -3.45 19.15
N GLY A 124 0.42 -2.83 17.95
CA GLY A 124 -0.41 -1.70 17.52
C GLY A 124 -0.04 -0.38 18.18
N ASN A 125 1.22 -0.21 18.59
CA ASN A 125 1.73 1.00 19.23
C ASN A 125 2.11 2.06 18.19
N PHE A 126 1.14 2.56 17.45
CA PHE A 126 1.27 3.62 16.44
C PHE A 126 -0.09 4.25 16.11
N ASP A 127 -0.11 5.48 15.60
CA ASP A 127 -1.29 6.08 15.00
C ASP A 127 -1.38 5.74 13.51
N VAL A 128 -0.27 5.92 12.81
CA VAL A 128 -0.07 5.51 11.40
C VAL A 128 1.30 4.86 11.28
N ILE A 129 1.38 3.82 10.48
CA ILE A 129 2.61 3.07 10.25
C ILE A 129 2.89 2.93 8.76
N ARG A 130 4.15 3.15 8.36
CA ARG A 130 4.62 2.76 7.04
C ARG A 130 4.89 1.26 7.05
N ALA A 131 4.21 0.52 6.20
CA ALA A 131 4.39 -0.91 6.05
C ALA A 131 4.50 -1.29 4.56
N SER A 132 4.86 -2.51 4.29
CA SER A 132 4.83 -3.11 2.95
C SER A 132 4.54 -4.60 3.05
N TRP A 133 4.09 -5.16 1.94
CA TRP A 133 3.93 -6.59 1.78
C TRP A 133 4.54 -7.05 0.45
N VAL A 134 5.18 -8.17 0.47
CA VAL A 134 5.62 -8.91 -0.72
C VAL A 134 4.78 -10.19 -0.77
N GLY A 135 4.20 -10.50 -1.91
CA GLY A 135 3.34 -11.69 -2.04
C GLY A 135 4.13 -12.97 -1.81
N ASP A 136 3.54 -13.90 -1.07
CA ASP A 136 4.12 -15.23 -0.84
C ASP A 136 3.90 -16.18 -2.03
N TYR A 137 2.93 -15.84 -2.89
CA TYR A 137 2.59 -16.53 -4.13
C TYR A 137 1.91 -15.57 -5.11
N ASN A 138 1.89 -15.93 -6.41
CA ASN A 138 1.41 -15.05 -7.47
C ASN A 138 -0.10 -15.16 -7.69
N GLU A 139 -0.88 -14.66 -6.73
CA GLU A 139 -2.36 -14.62 -6.77
C GLU A 139 -2.86 -13.55 -5.78
N PRO A 140 -3.99 -12.82 -6.05
CA PRO A 140 -4.45 -11.69 -5.24
C PRO A 140 -4.70 -11.97 -3.77
N SER A 141 -5.09 -13.20 -3.40
CA SER A 141 -5.36 -13.54 -2.01
C SER A 141 -4.15 -13.38 -1.09
N THR A 142 -2.92 -13.48 -1.61
CA THR A 142 -1.71 -13.22 -0.82
C THR A 142 -1.64 -11.79 -0.26
N PHE A 143 -2.34 -10.85 -0.89
CA PHE A 143 -2.49 -9.47 -0.43
C PHE A 143 -3.81 -9.29 0.33
N LEU A 144 -4.93 -9.65 -0.29
CA LEU A 144 -6.26 -9.31 0.23
C LEU A 144 -6.62 -10.08 1.51
N SER A 145 -6.17 -11.33 1.65
CA SER A 145 -6.41 -12.10 2.89
C SER A 145 -5.79 -11.48 4.13
N LEU A 146 -4.71 -10.68 3.97
CA LEU A 146 -4.07 -9.98 5.08
C LEU A 146 -4.99 -9.04 5.84
N LEU A 147 -6.03 -8.53 5.18
CA LEU A 147 -6.94 -7.53 5.76
C LEU A 147 -8.26 -8.13 6.25
N THR A 148 -8.43 -9.47 6.19
CA THR A 148 -9.57 -10.11 6.84
C THR A 148 -9.46 -9.97 8.36
N SER A 149 -10.60 -9.88 9.03
CA SER A 149 -10.66 -9.61 10.48
C SER A 149 -9.93 -10.63 11.35
N THR A 150 -9.83 -11.88 10.86
CA THR A 150 -9.20 -13.02 11.58
C THR A 150 -7.73 -13.23 11.23
N HIS A 151 -7.19 -12.51 10.24
CA HIS A 151 -5.81 -12.74 9.80
C HIS A 151 -4.80 -12.10 10.77
N SER A 152 -3.81 -12.86 11.23
CA SER A 152 -2.79 -12.40 12.17
C SER A 152 -1.91 -11.27 11.63
N GLY A 153 -1.77 -11.15 10.30
CA GLY A 153 -1.06 -10.07 9.62
C GLY A 153 -1.86 -8.79 9.45
N ASN A 154 -3.13 -8.74 9.90
CA ASN A 154 -3.97 -7.54 9.82
C ASN A 154 -3.54 -6.49 10.86
N ILE A 155 -2.44 -5.81 10.60
CA ILE A 155 -1.92 -4.77 11.49
C ILE A 155 -2.81 -3.53 11.58
N SER A 156 -3.66 -3.30 10.57
CA SER A 156 -4.65 -2.21 10.57
C SER A 156 -5.81 -2.46 11.51
N ARG A 157 -5.99 -3.71 11.95
CA ARG A 157 -7.16 -4.19 12.71
C ARG A 157 -8.48 -3.89 12.01
N PHE A 158 -8.44 -3.88 10.68
CA PHE A 158 -9.63 -3.72 9.86
C PHE A 158 -10.61 -4.86 10.16
N ASN A 159 -11.86 -4.53 10.38
CA ASN A 159 -12.92 -5.48 10.66
C ASN A 159 -14.17 -5.05 9.90
N ASP A 160 -14.40 -5.70 8.78
CA ASP A 160 -15.56 -5.47 7.92
C ASP A 160 -16.12 -6.82 7.48
N PRO A 161 -17.29 -7.21 7.99
CA PRO A 161 -17.91 -8.50 7.66
C PRO A 161 -18.24 -8.67 6.17
N ALA A 162 -18.50 -7.56 5.44
CA ALA A 162 -18.73 -7.62 3.99
C ALA A 162 -17.44 -7.94 3.24
N TYR A 163 -16.32 -7.35 3.67
CA TYR A 163 -15.01 -7.68 3.15
C TYR A 163 -14.65 -9.14 3.38
N ASP A 164 -14.76 -9.61 4.62
CA ASP A 164 -14.47 -11.00 5.00
C ASP A 164 -15.30 -11.99 4.18
N LYS A 165 -16.59 -11.70 4.01
CA LYS A 165 -17.49 -12.52 3.19
C LYS A 165 -17.03 -12.61 1.72
N ILE A 166 -16.60 -11.48 1.14
CA ILE A 166 -16.14 -11.43 -0.25
C ILE A 166 -14.84 -12.24 -0.40
N ILE A 167 -13.88 -12.10 0.50
CA ILE A 167 -12.64 -12.87 0.44
C ILE A 167 -12.92 -14.38 0.59
N ASN A 168 -13.77 -14.75 1.53
CA ASN A 168 -14.19 -16.15 1.68
C ASN A 168 -14.92 -16.68 0.43
N GLN A 169 -15.77 -15.86 -0.21
CA GLN A 169 -16.45 -16.23 -1.46
C GLN A 169 -15.42 -16.46 -2.58
N ALA A 170 -14.45 -15.58 -2.74
CA ALA A 170 -13.40 -15.70 -3.75
C ALA A 170 -12.64 -17.03 -3.66
N THR A 171 -12.43 -17.56 -2.46
CA THR A 171 -11.77 -18.88 -2.28
C THR A 171 -12.59 -20.06 -2.79
N LEU A 172 -13.91 -19.90 -2.94
CA LEU A 172 -14.83 -20.92 -3.41
C LEU A 172 -15.07 -20.85 -4.92
N GLU A 173 -14.68 -19.74 -5.55
CA GLU A 173 -14.88 -19.54 -6.98
C GLU A 173 -13.98 -20.46 -7.81
N THR A 174 -14.59 -21.14 -8.77
CA THR A 174 -13.91 -22.13 -9.63
C THR A 174 -13.29 -21.52 -10.88
N THR A 175 -13.66 -20.28 -11.22
CA THR A 175 -13.13 -19.57 -12.39
C THR A 175 -12.35 -18.34 -12.00
N GLU A 176 -11.26 -18.06 -12.73
CA GLU A 176 -10.46 -16.86 -12.55
C GLU A 176 -11.29 -15.58 -12.70
N LYS A 177 -12.21 -15.56 -13.68
CA LYS A 177 -13.10 -14.42 -13.91
C LYS A 177 -13.98 -14.10 -12.70
N ALA A 178 -14.54 -15.11 -12.06
CA ALA A 178 -15.38 -14.91 -10.86
C ALA A 178 -14.53 -14.46 -9.67
N ARG A 179 -13.37 -15.10 -9.44
CA ARG A 179 -12.41 -14.65 -8.40
C ARG A 179 -11.99 -13.20 -8.61
N ASN A 180 -11.60 -12.82 -9.83
CA ASN A 180 -11.20 -11.45 -10.13
C ASN A 180 -12.33 -10.44 -9.86
N ALA A 181 -13.58 -10.81 -10.14
CA ALA A 181 -14.73 -9.96 -9.82
C ALA A 181 -14.87 -9.73 -8.31
N ASP A 182 -14.68 -10.77 -7.50
CA ASP A 182 -14.73 -10.65 -6.04
C ASP A 182 -13.53 -9.89 -5.48
N TYR A 183 -12.32 -10.08 -6.00
CA TYR A 183 -11.16 -9.30 -5.62
C TYR A 183 -11.33 -7.81 -5.92
N ASN A 184 -11.93 -7.45 -7.05
CA ASN A 184 -12.25 -6.05 -7.35
C ASN A 184 -13.30 -5.45 -6.39
N LYS A 185 -14.29 -6.24 -5.94
CA LYS A 185 -15.22 -5.80 -4.87
C LYS A 185 -14.49 -5.56 -3.55
N ALA A 186 -13.55 -6.44 -3.19
CA ALA A 186 -12.73 -6.29 -2.00
C ALA A 186 -11.86 -5.03 -2.07
N GLU A 187 -11.16 -4.80 -3.17
CA GLU A 187 -10.36 -3.58 -3.40
C GLU A 187 -11.22 -2.31 -3.32
N LYS A 188 -12.46 -2.35 -3.83
CA LYS A 188 -13.40 -1.24 -3.71
C LYS A 188 -13.71 -0.92 -2.24
N ILE A 189 -13.95 -1.92 -1.41
CA ILE A 189 -14.15 -1.71 0.04
C ILE A 189 -12.91 -1.10 0.67
N LEU A 190 -11.70 -1.57 0.32
CA LEU A 190 -10.45 -0.99 0.82
C LEU A 190 -10.30 0.47 0.39
N ALA A 191 -10.65 0.81 -0.84
CA ALA A 191 -10.62 2.19 -1.33
C ALA A 191 -11.61 3.09 -0.59
N GLU A 192 -12.83 2.61 -0.28
CA GLU A 192 -13.88 3.35 0.40
C GLU A 192 -13.63 3.49 1.91
N LYS A 193 -13.12 2.45 2.57
CA LYS A 193 -12.90 2.43 4.03
C LYS A 193 -11.50 2.89 4.45
N ALA A 194 -10.57 2.87 3.51
CA ALA A 194 -9.16 3.27 3.68
C ALA A 194 -8.49 2.71 4.96
N PRO A 195 -8.57 1.41 5.26
CA PRO A 195 -7.81 0.82 6.37
C PRO A 195 -6.31 0.89 6.13
N ILE A 196 -5.92 0.96 4.87
CA ILE A 196 -4.58 1.20 4.37
C ILE A 196 -4.61 2.24 3.26
N ALA A 197 -3.49 2.85 2.97
CA ALA A 197 -3.27 3.74 1.83
C ALA A 197 -2.17 3.15 0.94
N PRO A 198 -2.49 2.39 -0.12
CA PRO A 198 -1.49 1.98 -1.10
C PRO A 198 -0.82 3.20 -1.72
N ILE A 199 0.51 3.21 -1.80
CA ILE A 199 1.26 4.38 -2.29
C ILE A 199 1.97 4.04 -3.59
N TYR A 200 2.73 2.96 -3.62
CA TYR A 200 3.48 2.52 -4.78
C TYR A 200 3.70 1.01 -4.78
N GLN A 201 3.93 0.47 -5.96
CA GLN A 201 4.40 -0.90 -6.17
C GLN A 201 5.92 -0.89 -6.25
N TYR A 202 6.56 -1.84 -5.54
CA TYR A 202 8.01 -1.99 -5.55
C TYR A 202 8.53 -2.40 -6.92
N THR A 203 9.73 -1.92 -7.23
CA THR A 203 10.53 -2.39 -8.38
C THR A 203 11.90 -2.79 -7.90
N ASN A 204 12.41 -3.91 -8.39
CA ASN A 204 13.76 -4.36 -8.11
C ASN A 204 14.63 -4.19 -9.36
N GLY A 205 15.51 -3.20 -9.36
CA GLY A 205 16.53 -3.02 -10.39
C GLY A 205 17.65 -4.06 -10.25
N ARG A 206 17.99 -4.77 -11.33
CA ARG A 206 19.06 -5.76 -11.34
C ARG A 206 20.02 -5.55 -12.51
N LEU A 207 21.29 -5.66 -12.22
CA LEU A 207 22.34 -5.64 -13.23
C LEU A 207 22.85 -7.07 -13.43
N ILE A 208 22.56 -7.64 -14.59
CA ILE A 208 22.94 -9.01 -14.95
C ILE A 208 23.93 -8.95 -16.09
N LYS A 209 25.09 -9.58 -15.94
CA LYS A 209 26.08 -9.64 -17.01
C LYS A 209 25.53 -10.41 -18.21
N PRO A 210 25.86 -10.01 -19.47
CA PRO A 210 25.30 -10.64 -20.69
C PRO A 210 25.52 -12.14 -20.79
N TRP A 211 26.58 -12.65 -20.19
CA TRP A 211 26.93 -14.08 -20.21
C TRP A 211 26.27 -14.89 -19.08
N VAL A 212 25.54 -14.27 -18.17
CA VAL A 212 24.68 -14.99 -17.20
C VAL A 212 23.35 -15.27 -17.87
N LYS A 213 23.02 -16.54 -18.04
CA LYS A 213 21.81 -17.04 -18.68
C LYS A 213 20.91 -17.76 -17.69
N GLY A 214 19.63 -17.91 -18.06
CA GLY A 214 18.63 -18.61 -17.23
C GLY A 214 18.14 -17.84 -16.00
N TYR A 215 18.50 -16.57 -15.87
CA TYR A 215 17.93 -15.70 -14.83
C TYR A 215 16.51 -15.28 -15.23
N PRO A 216 15.50 -15.48 -14.36
CA PRO A 216 14.11 -15.10 -14.65
C PRO A 216 13.93 -13.57 -14.54
N ILE A 217 13.87 -12.88 -15.69
CA ILE A 217 13.74 -11.41 -15.75
C ILE A 217 12.31 -10.96 -15.42
N THR A 218 11.29 -11.76 -15.77
CA THR A 218 9.89 -11.43 -15.64
C THR A 218 9.21 -12.24 -14.52
N ASN A 219 9.81 -12.27 -13.34
CA ASN A 219 9.28 -13.00 -12.20
C ASN A 219 8.76 -12.02 -11.15
N PRO A 220 7.43 -11.84 -11.02
CA PRO A 220 6.85 -10.91 -10.04
C PRO A 220 7.09 -11.32 -8.58
N GLU A 221 7.38 -12.59 -8.30
CA GLU A 221 7.73 -13.08 -6.97
C GLU A 221 9.19 -12.79 -6.59
N ASP A 222 10.01 -12.38 -7.58
CA ASP A 222 11.44 -12.10 -7.43
C ASP A 222 12.27 -13.29 -6.88
N VAL A 223 11.82 -14.51 -7.11
CA VAL A 223 12.49 -15.74 -6.71
C VAL A 223 13.31 -16.30 -7.85
N ALA A 224 14.64 -16.36 -7.70
CA ALA A 224 15.54 -16.92 -8.70
C ALA A 224 16.24 -18.17 -8.16
N TYR A 225 16.10 -19.28 -8.86
CA TYR A 225 16.76 -20.54 -8.51
C TYR A 225 18.06 -20.70 -9.26
N SER A 226 19.18 -20.82 -8.56
CA SER A 226 20.52 -20.99 -9.17
C SER A 226 20.62 -22.20 -10.10
N ARG A 227 19.81 -23.24 -9.88
CA ARG A 227 19.77 -24.45 -10.73
C ARG A 227 19.42 -24.20 -12.20
N THR A 228 18.79 -23.06 -12.51
CA THR A 228 18.42 -22.68 -13.88
C THR A 228 19.43 -21.74 -14.52
N MET A 229 20.39 -21.24 -13.74
CA MET A 229 21.38 -20.26 -14.19
C MET A 229 22.68 -20.93 -14.62
N TYR A 230 23.28 -20.41 -15.67
CA TYR A 230 24.59 -20.84 -16.14
C TYR A 230 25.37 -19.67 -16.71
N ILE A 231 26.68 -19.85 -16.81
CA ILE A 231 27.59 -18.88 -17.43
C ILE A 231 27.94 -19.38 -18.81
N GLU A 232 27.60 -18.57 -19.82
CA GLU A 232 28.01 -18.80 -21.19
C GLU A 232 29.47 -18.37 -21.38
N LYS A 233 30.22 -19.08 -22.23
CA LYS A 233 31.61 -18.72 -22.54
C LYS A 233 31.63 -17.31 -23.15
N HIS A 234 32.49 -16.45 -22.65
CA HIS A 234 32.64 -15.05 -23.06
C HIS A 234 34.11 -14.66 -23.21
#